data_b4b66c81be2a8223c63d1399a0a44e52
#
_entry.id   b4b66c81be2a8223c63d1399a0a44e52
#
_cell.length_a   1.000
_cell.length_b   1.000
_cell.length_c   1.000
_cell.angle_alpha   90.00
_cell.angle_beta   90.00
_cell.angle_gamma   90.00
#
_symmetry.space_group_name_H-M   'P 1'
#
loop_
_entity.id
_entity.type
_entity.pdbx_description
1 polymer ?
#
loop_
_entity_poly.entity_id
_entity_poly.type
_entity_poly.pdbx_seq_one_letter_code
_entity_poly.pdbx_strand_id
1 'polypeptide(L)'
;RNHSIETKAGYGVRYVLPQTITATQEDVSLFLRVTEPFGKVKFSVSNGENILTTAKKLKATPGEMEKITVKAAFLQNITGPITVSLEAL
;
A
#
# COMPACT_ATOMS: atom_id res chain seq x y z
N ARG A 1 12.36 -17.22 -9.88
CA ARG A 1 13.28 -16.39 -9.14
C ARG A 1 12.59 -15.15 -8.61
N ASN A 2 12.72 -14.92 -7.33
CA ASN A 2 12.06 -13.79 -6.67
C ASN A 2 12.86 -12.50 -6.87
N HIS A 3 12.17 -11.38 -6.87
CA HIS A 3 12.82 -10.08 -6.91
C HIS A 3 12.23 -9.19 -5.83
N SER A 4 13.01 -8.21 -5.42
CA SER A 4 12.62 -7.29 -4.36
C SER A 4 11.88 -6.10 -4.93
N ILE A 5 10.85 -5.65 -4.20
CA ILE A 5 10.04 -4.52 -4.58
C ILE A 5 10.05 -3.56 -3.41
N GLU A 6 10.48 -2.33 -3.66
CA GLU A 6 10.49 -1.29 -2.64
C GLU A 6 9.08 -0.75 -2.43
N THR A 7 8.73 -0.48 -1.15
CA THR A 7 7.44 0.13 -0.85
C THR A 7 7.68 1.57 -0.43
N LYS A 8 6.79 2.47 -0.86
CA LYS A 8 6.92 3.89 -0.59
C LYS A 8 5.61 4.44 -0.07
N ALA A 9 5.71 5.47 0.77
CA ALA A 9 4.56 6.17 1.31
C ALA A 9 4.26 7.37 0.41
N GLY A 10 3.02 7.44 -0.08
CA GLY A 10 2.53 8.55 -0.87
C GLY A 10 1.71 9.50 -0.04
N TYR A 11 0.80 10.22 -0.70
CA TYR A 11 0.01 11.24 -0.03
C TYR A 11 -0.78 10.66 1.14
N GLY A 12 -0.70 11.31 2.28
CA GLY A 12 -1.47 10.96 3.46
C GLY A 12 -0.94 9.77 4.26
N VAL A 13 0.09 9.10 3.76
CA VAL A 13 0.66 7.90 4.40
C VAL A 13 2.00 8.26 4.97
N ARG A 14 2.18 7.98 6.27
CA ARG A 14 3.41 8.34 6.98
C ARG A 14 4.53 7.36 6.68
N TYR A 15 4.22 6.07 6.67
CA TYR A 15 5.19 5.03 6.35
C TYR A 15 4.45 3.76 5.97
N VAL A 16 5.15 2.87 5.33
CA VAL A 16 4.63 1.56 4.93
C VAL A 16 5.64 0.51 5.38
N LEU A 17 5.14 -0.56 5.96
CA LEU A 17 5.95 -1.70 6.37
C LEU A 17 5.41 -2.97 5.72
N PRO A 18 6.27 -3.87 5.31
CA PRO A 18 7.73 -3.75 5.26
C PRO A 18 8.16 -2.77 4.17
N GLN A 19 9.39 -2.26 4.29
CA GLN A 19 9.91 -1.31 3.31
C GLN A 19 10.33 -1.98 2.02
N THR A 20 10.51 -3.28 2.04
CA THR A 20 10.85 -4.06 0.86
C THR A 20 10.09 -5.37 0.94
N ILE A 21 9.49 -5.77 -0.15
CA ILE A 21 8.80 -7.06 -0.23
C ILE A 21 9.41 -7.88 -1.34
N THR A 22 9.22 -9.18 -1.25
CA THR A 22 9.68 -10.11 -2.29
C THR A 22 8.45 -10.67 -2.98
N ALA A 23 8.43 -10.56 -4.30
CA ALA A 23 7.32 -11.12 -5.08
C ALA A 23 7.41 -12.64 -5.04
N THR A 24 6.41 -13.26 -4.44
CA THR A 24 6.32 -14.71 -4.34
C THR A 24 4.95 -15.12 -4.83
N GLN A 25 4.58 -16.36 -4.56
CA GLN A 25 3.26 -16.84 -4.91
C GLN A 25 2.23 -16.58 -3.81
N GLU A 26 2.63 -15.86 -2.77
CA GLU A 26 1.74 -15.57 -1.66
C GLU A 26 1.33 -14.10 -1.65
N ASP A 27 0.13 -13.85 -1.13
CA ASP A 27 -0.33 -12.48 -0.96
C ASP A 27 0.52 -11.78 0.10
N VAL A 28 0.68 -10.47 -0.06
CA VAL A 28 1.52 -9.68 0.83
C VAL A 28 0.64 -8.69 1.58
N SER A 29 0.83 -8.61 2.88
CA SER A 29 0.15 -7.61 3.71
C SER A 29 1.07 -6.44 3.96
N LEU A 30 0.56 -5.24 3.69
CA LEU A 30 1.28 -4.01 3.95
C LEU A 30 0.63 -3.31 5.13
N PHE A 31 1.45 -2.80 6.03
CA PHE A 31 0.98 -2.09 7.21
C PHE A 31 1.41 -0.65 7.12
N LEU A 32 0.52 0.26 7.47
CA LEU A 32 0.80 1.68 7.32
C LEU A 32 0.10 2.51 8.39
N ARG A 33 0.58 3.73 8.59
CA ARG A 33 -0.11 4.73 9.40
C ARG A 33 -0.27 5.98 8.57
N VAL A 34 -1.37 6.70 8.82
CA VAL A 34 -1.63 7.95 8.10
C VAL A 34 -0.95 9.11 8.82
N THR A 35 -0.80 10.24 8.12
CA THR A 35 -0.09 11.40 8.64
C THR A 35 -0.94 12.23 9.60
N GLU A 36 -2.26 12.18 9.46
CA GLU A 36 -3.18 12.98 10.25
C GLU A 36 -4.54 12.29 10.24
N PRO A 37 -5.48 12.71 11.11
CA PRO A 37 -6.81 12.08 11.09
C PRO A 37 -7.54 12.39 9.79
N PHE A 38 -8.14 11.37 9.21
CA PHE A 38 -8.97 11.48 8.02
C PHE A 38 -10.34 10.86 8.29
N GLY A 39 -11.37 11.38 7.62
CA GLY A 39 -12.66 10.71 7.56
C GLY A 39 -12.63 9.59 6.53
N LYS A 40 -13.63 9.54 5.65
CA LYS A 40 -13.66 8.50 4.63
C LYS A 40 -12.49 8.65 3.67
N VAL A 41 -11.80 7.55 3.41
CA VAL A 41 -10.64 7.55 2.53
C VAL A 41 -10.65 6.30 1.68
N LYS A 42 -9.94 6.39 0.56
CA LYS A 42 -9.63 5.25 -0.27
C LYS A 42 -8.11 5.14 -0.37
N PHE A 43 -7.58 4.03 0.13
CA PHE A 43 -6.16 3.74 -0.03
C PHE A 43 -5.94 3.10 -1.38
N SER A 44 -4.82 3.42 -2.01
CA SER A 44 -4.45 2.84 -3.30
C SER A 44 -3.01 2.36 -3.23
N VAL A 45 -2.78 1.16 -3.74
CA VAL A 45 -1.42 0.63 -3.92
C VAL A 45 -1.17 0.67 -5.41
N SER A 46 -0.15 1.43 -5.83
CA SER A 46 0.10 1.63 -7.24
C SER A 46 1.55 1.36 -7.60
N ASN A 47 1.77 0.99 -8.86
CA ASN A 47 3.08 0.84 -9.45
C ASN A 47 3.11 1.82 -10.63
N GLY A 48 3.73 2.98 -10.39
CA GLY A 48 3.63 4.05 -11.36
C GLY A 48 2.20 4.51 -11.50
N GLU A 49 1.68 4.49 -12.71
CA GLU A 49 0.30 4.89 -12.96
C GLU A 49 -0.70 3.75 -12.86
N ASN A 50 -0.21 2.55 -12.62
CA ASN A 50 -1.09 1.37 -12.55
C ASN A 50 -1.50 1.13 -11.11
N ILE A 51 -2.80 1.13 -10.86
CA ILE A 51 -3.33 0.86 -9.53
C ILE A 51 -3.50 -0.64 -9.39
N LEU A 52 -2.81 -1.21 -8.41
CA LEU A 52 -2.84 -2.65 -8.18
C LEU A 52 -4.04 -3.05 -7.34
N THR A 53 -4.35 -2.26 -6.32
CA THR A 53 -5.49 -2.56 -5.45
C THR A 53 -5.89 -1.30 -4.70
N THR A 54 -7.12 -1.28 -4.20
CA THR A 54 -7.63 -0.19 -3.41
C THR A 54 -8.38 -0.74 -2.20
N ALA A 55 -8.51 0.09 -1.17
CA ALA A 55 -9.28 -0.27 0.02
C ALA A 55 -9.92 0.99 0.58
N LYS A 56 -11.22 0.92 0.87
CA LYS A 56 -11.95 2.05 1.44
C LYS A 56 -12.09 1.86 2.93
N LYS A 57 -11.96 2.95 3.68
CA LYS A 57 -12.14 2.96 5.11
C LYS A 57 -13.02 4.14 5.49
N LEU A 58 -13.79 3.97 6.56
CA LEU A 58 -14.68 5.04 7.03
C LEU A 58 -13.91 6.14 7.73
N LYS A 59 -12.77 5.81 8.31
CA LYS A 59 -11.87 6.78 8.91
C LYS A 59 -10.50 6.16 9.04
N ALA A 60 -9.49 7.01 9.19
CA ALA A 60 -8.13 6.58 9.44
C ALA A 60 -7.47 7.58 10.37
N THR A 61 -6.77 7.10 11.38
CA THR A 61 -6.10 7.97 12.34
C THR A 61 -4.66 7.50 12.54
N PRO A 62 -3.73 8.43 12.88
CA PRO A 62 -2.33 8.04 13.04
C PRO A 62 -2.09 7.03 14.15
N GLY A 63 -2.98 6.97 15.12
CA GLY A 63 -2.85 6.03 16.23
C GLY A 63 -3.19 4.59 15.88
N GLU A 64 -3.78 4.35 14.70
CA GLU A 64 -4.21 3.02 14.30
C GLU A 64 -3.40 2.55 13.11
N MET A 65 -2.95 1.29 13.18
CA MET A 65 -2.24 0.66 12.08
C MET A 65 -3.25 0.12 11.09
N GLU A 66 -3.11 0.51 9.82
CA GLU A 66 -3.96 -0.01 8.75
C GLU A 66 -3.25 -1.12 8.03
N LYS A 67 -4.02 -2.07 7.53
CA LYS A 67 -3.48 -3.21 6.80
C LYS A 67 -4.13 -3.30 5.43
N ILE A 68 -3.31 -3.43 4.40
CA ILE A 68 -3.79 -3.62 3.04
C ILE A 68 -3.10 -4.86 2.48
N THR A 69 -3.89 -5.78 1.94
CA THR A 69 -3.36 -6.99 1.34
C THR A 69 -3.30 -6.84 -0.17
N VAL A 70 -2.14 -7.13 -0.74
CA VAL A 70 -1.93 -7.12 -2.19
C VAL A 70 -1.82 -8.56 -2.64
N LYS A 71 -2.66 -8.95 -3.59
CA LYS A 71 -2.65 -10.33 -4.07
C LYS A 71 -1.40 -10.61 -4.87
N ALA A 72 -0.90 -11.84 -4.71
CA ALA A 72 0.33 -12.26 -5.37
C ALA A 72 0.28 -12.03 -6.89
N ALA A 73 -0.89 -12.25 -7.50
CA ALA A 73 -1.02 -12.10 -8.94
C ALA A 73 -0.68 -10.69 -9.42
N PHE A 74 -0.89 -9.68 -8.57
CA PHE A 74 -0.62 -8.30 -8.97
C PHE A 74 0.85 -7.95 -8.87
N LEU A 75 1.65 -8.78 -8.22
CA LEU A 75 3.06 -8.47 -7.95
C LEU A 75 4.03 -9.19 -8.88
N GLN A 76 3.55 -10.12 -9.71
CA GLN A 76 4.42 -11.04 -10.42
C GLN A 76 5.28 -10.39 -11.50
N ASN A 77 4.73 -9.40 -12.19
CA ASN A 77 5.40 -8.85 -13.37
C ASN A 77 5.65 -7.36 -13.27
N ILE A 78 5.61 -6.81 -12.06
CA ILE A 78 5.86 -5.37 -11.92
C ILE A 78 7.34 -5.09 -11.76
N THR A 79 7.74 -3.91 -12.19
CA THR A 79 9.09 -3.40 -11.97
C THR A 79 8.98 -2.06 -11.28
N GLY A 80 10.02 -1.73 -10.51
CA GLY A 80 10.04 -0.49 -9.77
C GLY A 80 9.22 -0.59 -8.48
N PRO A 81 9.18 0.51 -7.74
CA PRO A 81 8.52 0.49 -6.42
C PRO A 81 7.00 0.50 -6.52
N ILE A 82 6.37 0.12 -5.41
CA ILE A 82 4.95 0.34 -5.24
C ILE A 82 4.75 1.43 -4.20
N THR A 83 3.72 2.24 -4.41
CA THR A 83 3.44 3.37 -3.53
C THR A 83 2.04 3.21 -2.94
N VAL A 84 1.93 3.43 -1.63
CA VAL A 84 0.63 3.43 -0.96
C VAL A 84 0.26 4.87 -0.67
N SER A 85 -0.90 5.29 -1.15
CA SER A 85 -1.39 6.64 -0.93
C SER A 85 -2.87 6.58 -0.60
N LEU A 86 -3.43 7.72 -0.21
CA LEU A 86 -4.85 7.79 0.07
C LEU A 86 -5.47 8.99 -0.62
N GLU A 87 -6.77 8.89 -0.77
CA GLU A 87 -7.59 9.94 -1.34
C GLU A 87 -8.75 10.16 -0.38
N ALA A 88 -8.97 11.40 0.04
CA ALA A 88 -10.11 11.73 0.89
C ALA A 88 -11.38 11.69 0.05
N LEU A 89 -12.38 11.01 0.55
CA LEU A 89 -13.65 10.86 -0.16
C LEU A 89 -14.70 11.86 0.31
#